data_4881774797cf2e20b1fee24137163e1a
#
_entry.id   4881774797cf2e20b1fee24137163e1a
#
_cell.length_a   1.000
_cell.length_b   1.000
_cell.length_c   1.000
_cell.angle_alpha   90.00
_cell.angle_beta   90.00
_cell.angle_gamma   90.00
#
_symmetry.space_group_name_H-M   'P 1'
#
loop_
_entity.id
_entity.type
_entity.pdbx_description
1 polymer ?
#
loop_
_entity_poly.entity_id
_entity_poly.type
_entity_poly.pdbx_seq_one_letter_code
_entity_poly.pdbx_strand_id
1 'polypeptide(L)'
;MAISRAQLLKELLPGLNALFGLEYARYGEEHKEIYETETSERSFEEETKLSGFSAAPVKNEGSAIAYDNAQEVFTARYNHETIALGFSLTEEAIEDNLYDSLSSRYTKALARAMSYTKQTKAAATLNNGFDTDYPGGDGVPLFSASHPLVSGGTNSNIPSTPADLNETSLEAAVIQIAAWTDERGLLIAAKPRKLIVPPSLMFVATRLLETELRVATADNDINALKSNGSIPEGYAVNHFLTDTDAWFLTTDVPNGLKHFVRTPMATGMDGDFDTGNVRYKARERYSFGWSDPLGMYGSEVAA
;
A
#
# COMPACT_ATOMS: atom_id res chain seq x y z
N MET A 1 -30.00 -32.70 -31.35
CA MET A 1 -29.51 -32.76 -29.96
C MET A 1 -29.70 -31.36 -29.39
N ALA A 2 -30.60 -31.16 -28.48
CA ALA A 2 -30.74 -29.84 -27.82
C ALA A 2 -29.53 -29.69 -26.88
N ILE A 3 -28.71 -28.70 -27.09
CA ILE A 3 -27.63 -28.32 -26.15
C ILE A 3 -28.33 -27.86 -24.87
N SER A 4 -28.11 -28.57 -23.77
CA SER A 4 -28.74 -28.20 -22.52
C SER A 4 -28.11 -26.90 -22.00
N ARG A 5 -28.91 -26.02 -21.42
CA ARG A 5 -28.49 -24.78 -20.77
C ARG A 5 -27.32 -24.99 -19.76
N ALA A 6 -27.34 -26.11 -19.03
CA ALA A 6 -26.29 -26.51 -18.12
C ALA A 6 -24.95 -26.80 -18.82
N GLN A 7 -24.96 -27.24 -20.05
CA GLN A 7 -23.77 -27.47 -20.88
C GLN A 7 -23.17 -26.17 -21.37
N LEU A 8 -24.01 -25.23 -21.84
CA LEU A 8 -23.58 -23.89 -22.27
C LEU A 8 -22.92 -23.11 -21.13
N LEU A 9 -23.48 -23.16 -19.93
CA LEU A 9 -22.92 -22.51 -18.74
C LEU A 9 -21.55 -23.10 -18.38
N LYS A 10 -21.37 -24.43 -18.49
CA LYS A 10 -20.10 -25.09 -18.19
C LYS A 10 -18.99 -24.77 -19.20
N GLU A 11 -19.34 -24.50 -20.45
CA GLU A 11 -18.36 -24.15 -21.50
C GLU A 11 -18.01 -22.65 -21.46
N LEU A 12 -18.98 -21.80 -21.13
CA LEU A 12 -18.78 -20.34 -21.06
C LEU A 12 -17.90 -19.92 -19.87
N LEU A 13 -18.06 -20.54 -18.72
CA LEU A 13 -17.37 -20.16 -17.48
C LEU A 13 -15.82 -20.20 -17.59
N PRO A 14 -15.18 -21.24 -18.13
CA PRO A 14 -13.72 -21.26 -18.26
C PRO A 14 -13.20 -20.13 -19.15
N GLY A 15 -13.91 -19.81 -20.25
CA GLY A 15 -13.55 -18.72 -21.15
C GLY A 15 -13.62 -17.35 -20.49
N LEU A 16 -14.70 -17.07 -19.75
CA LEU A 16 -14.87 -15.83 -19.01
C LEU A 16 -13.85 -15.69 -17.87
N ASN A 17 -13.57 -16.78 -17.16
CA ASN A 17 -12.57 -16.76 -16.09
C ASN A 17 -11.15 -16.51 -16.63
N ALA A 18 -10.79 -17.13 -17.75
CA ALA A 18 -9.51 -16.89 -18.40
C ALA A 18 -9.39 -15.44 -18.89
N LEU A 19 -10.45 -14.92 -19.52
CA LEU A 19 -10.50 -13.53 -19.99
C LEU A 19 -10.42 -12.54 -18.82
N PHE A 20 -11.15 -12.80 -17.74
CA PHE A 20 -11.10 -12.00 -16.52
C PHE A 20 -9.68 -11.97 -15.94
N GLY A 21 -9.05 -13.13 -15.80
CA GLY A 21 -7.69 -13.24 -15.25
C GLY A 21 -6.66 -12.49 -16.10
N LEU A 22 -6.73 -12.63 -17.44
CA LEU A 22 -5.86 -11.91 -18.36
C LEU A 22 -6.04 -10.38 -18.27
N GLU A 23 -7.28 -9.92 -18.23
CA GLU A 23 -7.56 -8.49 -18.17
C GLU A 23 -7.26 -7.91 -16.79
N TYR A 24 -7.52 -8.64 -15.71
CA TYR A 24 -7.17 -8.22 -14.35
C TYR A 24 -5.66 -8.09 -14.16
N ALA A 25 -4.88 -9.05 -14.66
CA ALA A 25 -3.41 -9.00 -14.61
C ALA A 25 -2.80 -7.91 -15.49
N ARG A 26 -3.54 -7.40 -16.48
CA ARG A 26 -3.08 -6.31 -17.36
C ARG A 26 -2.93 -4.98 -16.62
N TYR A 27 -3.74 -4.75 -15.59
CA TYR A 27 -3.64 -3.55 -14.77
C TYR A 27 -2.54 -3.76 -13.73
N GLY A 28 -1.53 -2.88 -13.75
CA GLY A 28 -0.41 -2.96 -12.81
C GLY A 28 -0.87 -2.93 -11.35
N GLU A 29 -0.26 -3.75 -10.54
CA GLU A 29 -0.54 -3.80 -9.09
C GLU A 29 0.38 -2.84 -8.35
N GLU A 30 0.17 -1.51 -8.53
CA GLU A 30 1.00 -0.44 -7.94
C GLU A 30 1.08 -0.53 -6.40
N HIS A 31 0.04 -1.07 -5.75
CA HIS A 31 0.04 -1.27 -4.31
C HIS A 31 1.15 -2.23 -3.82
N LYS A 32 1.61 -3.18 -4.65
CA LYS A 32 2.70 -4.10 -4.28
C LYS A 32 4.05 -3.42 -4.14
N GLU A 33 4.21 -2.26 -4.75
CA GLU A 33 5.42 -1.44 -4.61
C GLU A 33 5.52 -0.75 -3.24
N ILE A 34 4.40 -0.70 -2.50
CA ILE A 34 4.25 0.08 -1.28
C ILE A 34 3.99 -0.82 -0.08
N TYR A 35 3.17 -1.86 -0.27
CA TYR A 35 2.65 -2.71 0.81
C TYR A 35 3.35 -4.06 0.87
N GLU A 36 3.63 -4.50 2.09
CA GLU A 36 3.93 -5.89 2.37
C GLU A 36 2.62 -6.69 2.38
N THR A 37 2.55 -7.76 1.55
CA THR A 37 1.32 -8.55 1.40
C THR A 37 1.41 -9.82 2.24
N GLU A 38 0.43 -10.01 3.11
CA GLU A 38 0.26 -11.19 3.96
C GLU A 38 -1.11 -11.84 3.74
N THR A 39 -1.23 -13.11 4.09
CA THR A 39 -2.51 -13.83 4.05
C THR A 39 -3.14 -13.89 5.43
N SER A 40 -4.47 -13.76 5.49
CA SER A 40 -5.24 -13.84 6.73
C SER A 40 -6.26 -14.97 6.67
N GLU A 41 -6.49 -15.64 7.80
CA GLU A 41 -7.53 -16.66 7.96
C GLU A 41 -8.66 -16.18 8.89
N ARG A 42 -8.54 -14.99 9.48
CA ARG A 42 -9.47 -14.43 10.45
C ARG A 42 -10.44 -13.42 9.81
N SER A 43 -11.38 -12.91 10.60
CA SER A 43 -12.30 -11.85 10.17
C SER A 43 -11.66 -10.46 10.18
N PHE A 44 -10.65 -10.28 11.02
CA PHE A 44 -9.79 -9.12 11.16
C PHE A 44 -8.41 -9.57 11.64
N GLU A 45 -7.39 -8.76 11.43
CA GLU A 45 -6.07 -8.96 12.01
C GLU A 45 -5.74 -7.83 12.99
N GLU A 46 -4.97 -8.17 14.01
CA GLU A 46 -4.46 -7.21 14.99
C GLU A 46 -2.96 -7.39 15.14
N GLU A 47 -2.23 -6.30 15.01
CA GLU A 47 -0.79 -6.26 15.22
C GLU A 47 -0.48 -5.33 16.37
N THR A 48 0.12 -5.88 17.42
CA THR A 48 0.54 -5.14 18.60
C THR A 48 2.01 -4.78 18.51
N LYS A 49 2.32 -3.48 18.56
CA LYS A 49 3.70 -2.99 18.64
C LYS A 49 4.24 -3.19 20.05
N LEU A 50 5.47 -3.71 20.16
CA LEU A 50 6.17 -3.89 21.42
C LEU A 50 7.25 -2.82 21.60
N SER A 51 7.45 -2.33 22.82
CA SER A 51 8.42 -1.28 23.12
C SER A 51 9.89 -1.70 23.00
N GLY A 52 10.16 -2.99 22.89
CA GLY A 52 11.54 -3.49 22.99
C GLY A 52 12.12 -3.36 24.40
N PHE A 53 13.46 -3.36 24.48
CA PHE A 53 14.22 -3.25 25.73
C PHE A 53 15.08 -1.98 25.73
N SER A 54 15.46 -1.51 26.92
CA SER A 54 16.41 -0.43 27.10
C SER A 54 17.84 -0.87 26.70
N ALA A 55 18.75 0.09 26.59
CA ALA A 55 20.16 -0.24 26.32
C ALA A 55 20.76 -1.17 27.42
N ALA A 56 21.43 -2.23 26.98
CA ALA A 56 22.04 -3.20 27.89
C ALA A 56 23.14 -2.53 28.71
N PRO A 57 23.09 -2.57 30.05
CA PRO A 57 24.15 -2.02 30.90
C PRO A 57 25.40 -2.91 30.89
N VAL A 58 26.54 -2.31 31.14
CA VAL A 58 27.79 -3.05 31.33
C VAL A 58 27.71 -3.90 32.60
N LYS A 59 27.92 -5.21 32.45
CA LYS A 59 27.96 -6.15 33.57
C LYS A 59 29.36 -6.22 34.13
N ASN A 60 29.53 -5.86 35.40
CA ASN A 60 30.81 -6.05 36.11
C ASN A 60 30.99 -7.52 36.55
N GLU A 61 32.24 -7.94 36.73
CA GLU A 61 32.55 -9.26 37.23
C GLU A 61 31.91 -9.51 38.60
N GLY A 62 31.24 -10.67 38.76
CA GLY A 62 30.56 -11.02 40.02
C GLY A 62 29.19 -10.35 40.25
N SER A 63 28.74 -9.40 39.40
CA SER A 63 27.41 -8.78 39.51
C SER A 63 26.34 -9.62 38.84
N ALA A 64 25.07 -9.47 39.25
CA ALA A 64 23.90 -10.08 38.60
C ALA A 64 23.64 -9.44 37.23
N ILE A 65 22.95 -10.17 36.35
CA ILE A 65 22.42 -9.64 35.07
C ILE A 65 21.27 -8.70 35.40
N ALA A 66 21.14 -7.58 34.66
CA ALA A 66 19.97 -6.73 34.71
C ALA A 66 18.84 -7.38 33.89
N TYR A 67 17.61 -7.30 34.41
CA TYR A 67 16.42 -7.71 33.72
C TYR A 67 15.58 -6.48 33.37
N ASP A 68 15.05 -6.46 32.14
CA ASP A 68 14.14 -5.42 31.65
C ASP A 68 12.87 -6.05 31.12
N ASN A 69 11.76 -5.30 31.05
CA ASN A 69 10.47 -5.76 30.61
C ASN A 69 10.03 -4.96 29.38
N ALA A 70 9.69 -5.66 28.30
CA ALA A 70 8.99 -5.09 27.18
C ALA A 70 7.52 -4.81 27.55
N GLN A 71 6.95 -3.76 26.97
CA GLN A 71 5.56 -3.35 27.15
C GLN A 71 4.86 -3.35 25.80
N GLU A 72 3.56 -3.65 25.78
CA GLU A 72 2.71 -3.41 24.63
C GLU A 72 2.46 -1.90 24.51
N VAL A 73 2.62 -1.36 23.30
CA VAL A 73 2.52 0.07 23.03
C VAL A 73 1.14 0.42 22.53
N PHE A 74 0.82 -0.02 21.32
CA PHE A 74 -0.48 0.13 20.70
C PHE A 74 -0.76 -1.04 19.76
N THR A 75 -2.05 -1.20 19.41
CA THR A 75 -2.51 -2.26 18.51
C THR A 75 -3.16 -1.66 17.29
N ALA A 76 -2.63 -1.99 16.12
CA ALA A 76 -3.24 -1.68 14.84
C ALA A 76 -4.24 -2.78 14.47
N ARG A 77 -5.46 -2.41 14.07
CA ARG A 77 -6.52 -3.35 13.70
C ARG A 77 -6.90 -3.20 12.25
N TYR A 78 -6.88 -4.32 11.53
CA TYR A 78 -7.20 -4.43 10.11
C TYR A 78 -8.54 -5.13 9.91
N ASN A 79 -9.57 -4.40 9.56
CA ASN A 79 -10.89 -4.95 9.27
C ASN A 79 -10.99 -5.33 7.79
N HIS A 80 -11.22 -6.62 7.50
CA HIS A 80 -11.34 -7.08 6.13
C HIS A 80 -12.66 -6.67 5.50
N GLU A 81 -12.59 -5.96 4.38
CA GLU A 81 -13.74 -5.59 3.58
C GLU A 81 -13.95 -6.54 2.43
N THR A 82 -15.22 -6.81 2.10
CA THR A 82 -15.58 -7.62 0.94
C THR A 82 -15.91 -6.71 -0.22
N ILE A 83 -15.14 -6.82 -1.29
CA ILE A 83 -15.36 -6.13 -2.55
C ILE A 83 -15.94 -7.12 -3.54
N ALA A 84 -17.11 -6.82 -4.07
CA ALA A 84 -17.77 -7.67 -5.04
C ALA A 84 -18.55 -6.84 -6.05
N LEU A 85 -18.51 -7.29 -7.29
CA LEU A 85 -19.26 -6.71 -8.40
C LEU A 85 -19.66 -7.83 -9.36
N GLY A 86 -20.77 -7.68 -10.06
CA GLY A 86 -21.21 -8.66 -11.03
C GLY A 86 -22.10 -8.02 -12.11
N PHE A 87 -22.36 -8.79 -13.14
CA PHE A 87 -23.31 -8.45 -14.19
C PHE A 87 -24.21 -9.64 -14.50
N SER A 88 -25.36 -9.37 -15.11
CA SER A 88 -26.29 -10.40 -15.58
C SER A 88 -26.47 -10.29 -17.11
N LEU A 89 -26.64 -11.44 -17.75
CA LEU A 89 -27.03 -11.58 -19.14
C LEU A 89 -28.45 -12.13 -19.17
N THR A 90 -29.32 -11.53 -19.96
CA THR A 90 -30.71 -11.99 -20.10
C THR A 90 -30.78 -13.25 -20.97
N GLU A 91 -31.86 -14.01 -20.80
CA GLU A 91 -32.08 -15.23 -21.57
C GLU A 91 -32.19 -14.93 -23.07
N GLU A 92 -32.89 -13.86 -23.42
CA GLU A 92 -33.09 -13.42 -24.81
C GLU A 92 -31.74 -13.03 -25.47
N ALA A 93 -30.86 -12.34 -24.74
CA ALA A 93 -29.54 -12.00 -25.26
C ALA A 93 -28.67 -13.24 -25.53
N ILE A 94 -28.88 -14.31 -24.77
CA ILE A 94 -28.20 -15.58 -24.96
C ILE A 94 -28.79 -16.32 -26.17
N GLU A 95 -30.13 -16.34 -26.35
CA GLU A 95 -30.80 -16.96 -27.45
C GLU A 95 -30.46 -16.29 -28.79
N ASP A 96 -30.36 -14.96 -28.82
CA ASP A 96 -30.01 -14.16 -29.99
C ASP A 96 -28.50 -14.20 -30.34
N ASN A 97 -27.73 -15.00 -29.65
CA ASN A 97 -26.27 -15.19 -29.84
C ASN A 97 -25.45 -13.89 -29.71
N LEU A 98 -25.94 -12.91 -28.95
CA LEU A 98 -25.25 -11.64 -28.68
C LEU A 98 -24.25 -11.73 -27.53
N TYR A 99 -24.20 -12.87 -26.85
CA TYR A 99 -23.44 -13.05 -25.59
C TYR A 99 -21.92 -13.03 -25.77
N ASP A 100 -21.37 -13.46 -26.90
CA ASP A 100 -19.92 -13.55 -27.09
C ASP A 100 -19.23 -12.20 -27.02
N SER A 101 -19.77 -11.19 -27.70
CA SER A 101 -19.18 -9.85 -27.71
C SER A 101 -19.53 -9.06 -26.43
N LEU A 102 -20.73 -9.22 -25.92
CA LEU A 102 -21.22 -8.50 -24.73
C LEU A 102 -20.58 -9.06 -23.45
N SER A 103 -20.58 -10.38 -23.25
CA SER A 103 -19.96 -11.02 -22.08
C SER A 103 -18.48 -10.71 -21.98
N SER A 104 -17.77 -10.74 -23.11
CA SER A 104 -16.35 -10.38 -23.17
C SER A 104 -16.11 -8.92 -22.76
N ARG A 105 -16.92 -7.98 -23.25
CA ARG A 105 -16.82 -6.56 -22.88
C ARG A 105 -17.13 -6.33 -21.40
N TYR A 106 -18.20 -6.93 -20.88
CA TYR A 106 -18.59 -6.79 -19.47
C TYR A 106 -17.57 -7.45 -18.54
N THR A 107 -17.01 -8.59 -18.91
CA THR A 107 -15.95 -9.24 -18.12
C THR A 107 -14.69 -8.38 -18.03
N LYS A 108 -14.27 -7.75 -19.14
CA LYS A 108 -13.16 -6.79 -19.13
C LYS A 108 -13.47 -5.56 -18.27
N ALA A 109 -14.69 -5.01 -18.39
CA ALA A 109 -15.12 -3.87 -17.58
C ALA A 109 -15.16 -4.23 -16.09
N LEU A 110 -15.63 -5.43 -15.74
CA LEU A 110 -15.64 -5.95 -14.38
C LEU A 110 -14.22 -6.09 -13.80
N ALA A 111 -13.31 -6.68 -14.56
CA ALA A 111 -11.91 -6.84 -14.16
C ALA A 111 -11.26 -5.47 -13.90
N ARG A 112 -11.48 -4.50 -14.78
CA ARG A 112 -11.00 -3.13 -14.61
C ARG A 112 -11.58 -2.47 -13.37
N ALA A 113 -12.89 -2.59 -13.13
CA ALA A 113 -13.55 -1.98 -11.98
C ALA A 113 -13.03 -2.56 -10.65
N MET A 114 -12.82 -3.88 -10.58
CA MET A 114 -12.26 -4.54 -9.40
C MET A 114 -10.81 -4.10 -9.13
N SER A 115 -9.96 -4.06 -10.16
CA SER A 115 -8.60 -3.56 -10.05
C SER A 115 -8.56 -2.09 -9.62
N TYR A 116 -9.36 -1.23 -10.24
CA TYR A 116 -9.46 0.18 -9.86
C TYR A 116 -9.82 0.38 -8.39
N THR A 117 -10.84 -0.33 -7.90
CA THR A 117 -11.26 -0.23 -6.50
C THR A 117 -10.13 -0.65 -5.54
N LYS A 118 -9.39 -1.70 -5.88
CA LYS A 118 -8.28 -2.18 -5.06
C LYS A 118 -7.16 -1.14 -4.99
N GLN A 119 -6.75 -0.58 -6.11
CA GLN A 119 -5.70 0.43 -6.17
C GLN A 119 -6.12 1.73 -5.45
N THR A 120 -7.36 2.16 -5.64
CA THR A 120 -7.90 3.35 -4.94
C THR A 120 -7.92 3.15 -3.43
N LYS A 121 -8.34 1.97 -2.94
CA LYS A 121 -8.31 1.65 -1.51
C LYS A 121 -6.88 1.58 -0.96
N ALA A 122 -5.94 1.04 -1.72
CA ALA A 122 -4.54 1.05 -1.34
C ALA A 122 -3.98 2.48 -1.26
N ALA A 123 -4.25 3.32 -2.25
CA ALA A 123 -3.81 4.71 -2.24
C ALA A 123 -4.49 5.56 -1.15
N ALA A 124 -5.70 5.19 -0.71
CA ALA A 124 -6.44 5.93 0.32
C ALA A 124 -5.68 6.04 1.65
N THR A 125 -4.85 5.05 2.01
CA THR A 125 -4.00 5.12 3.22
C THR A 125 -2.99 6.27 3.13
N LEU A 126 -2.44 6.54 1.95
CA LEU A 126 -1.51 7.65 1.73
C LEU A 126 -2.26 8.97 1.54
N ASN A 127 -3.34 8.97 0.76
CA ASN A 127 -4.15 10.16 0.50
C ASN A 127 -4.76 10.75 1.78
N ASN A 128 -5.14 9.90 2.73
CA ASN A 128 -5.69 10.30 4.03
C ASN A 128 -4.62 10.27 5.14
N GLY A 129 -3.35 10.07 4.78
CA GLY A 129 -2.29 9.84 5.74
C GLY A 129 -1.98 11.02 6.65
N PHE A 130 -2.32 12.25 6.25
CA PHE A 130 -2.17 13.47 7.05
C PHE A 130 -3.46 13.87 7.77
N ASP A 131 -4.59 13.24 7.43
CA ASP A 131 -5.90 13.60 7.95
C ASP A 131 -6.12 13.00 9.35
N THR A 132 -6.44 13.84 10.31
CA THR A 132 -6.70 13.48 11.72
C THR A 132 -7.97 12.64 11.90
N ASP A 133 -8.85 12.57 10.90
CA ASP A 133 -10.06 11.73 10.93
C ASP A 133 -9.73 10.23 10.68
N TYR A 134 -8.49 9.93 10.26
CA TYR A 134 -8.02 8.56 10.00
C TYR A 134 -6.86 8.16 10.93
N PRO A 135 -7.08 8.11 12.26
CA PRO A 135 -6.04 7.76 13.22
C PRO A 135 -5.65 6.28 13.13
N GLY A 136 -4.38 6.02 13.42
CA GLY A 136 -3.87 4.66 13.57
C GLY A 136 -4.06 4.06 14.96
N GLY A 137 -3.34 2.98 15.23
CA GLY A 137 -3.36 2.33 16.55
C GLY A 137 -2.80 3.20 17.68
N ASP A 138 -1.95 4.16 17.37
CA ASP A 138 -1.35 5.13 18.29
C ASP A 138 -2.22 6.40 18.51
N GLY A 139 -3.36 6.49 17.83
CA GLY A 139 -4.33 7.57 17.97
C GLY A 139 -4.03 8.84 17.16
N VAL A 140 -2.98 8.82 16.30
CA VAL A 140 -2.65 9.91 15.37
C VAL A 140 -2.65 9.42 13.92
N PRO A 141 -2.73 10.31 12.90
CA PRO A 141 -2.68 9.90 11.50
C PRO A 141 -1.32 9.31 11.13
N LEU A 142 -1.24 8.60 10.00
CA LEU A 142 -0.02 7.94 9.51
C LEU A 142 1.17 8.90 9.44
N PHE A 143 0.95 10.11 8.94
CA PHE A 143 1.98 11.15 8.86
C PHE A 143 1.72 12.23 9.91
N SER A 144 2.56 12.25 10.92
CA SER A 144 2.41 13.17 12.05
C SER A 144 3.77 13.57 12.64
N ALA A 145 3.82 14.78 13.21
CA ALA A 145 4.98 15.23 13.97
C ALA A 145 4.99 14.71 15.43
N SER A 146 3.94 13.95 15.84
CA SER A 146 3.68 13.68 17.25
C SER A 146 3.28 12.25 17.55
N HIS A 147 3.91 11.26 16.89
CA HIS A 147 3.73 9.86 17.26
C HIS A 147 4.24 9.58 18.66
N PRO A 148 3.38 9.18 19.62
CA PRO A 148 3.76 9.06 21.02
C PRO A 148 4.73 7.89 21.24
N LEU A 149 5.73 8.12 22.11
CA LEU A 149 6.69 7.12 22.55
C LEU A 149 6.41 6.67 24.00
N VAL A 150 6.62 5.41 24.30
CA VAL A 150 6.49 4.87 25.69
C VAL A 150 7.49 5.51 26.65
N SER A 151 8.69 5.86 26.18
CA SER A 151 9.70 6.58 26.99
C SER A 151 9.34 8.02 27.31
N GLY A 152 8.24 8.54 26.74
CA GLY A 152 7.90 9.95 26.74
C GLY A 152 8.50 10.70 25.56
N GLY A 153 7.82 11.75 25.11
CA GLY A 153 8.16 12.48 23.89
C GLY A 153 7.43 11.92 22.66
N THR A 154 7.89 12.34 21.48
CA THR A 154 7.26 12.00 20.22
C THR A 154 8.29 11.77 19.13
N ASN A 155 7.98 10.89 18.19
CA ASN A 155 8.66 10.76 16.90
C ASN A 155 7.88 11.51 15.81
N SER A 156 8.61 12.03 14.83
CA SER A 156 8.05 12.67 13.65
C SER A 156 8.46 11.91 12.39
N ASN A 157 7.49 11.59 11.52
CA ASN A 157 7.73 11.03 10.20
C ASN A 157 7.34 12.00 9.06
N ILE A 158 7.28 13.29 9.40
CA ILE A 158 7.08 14.40 8.46
C ILE A 158 8.18 15.44 8.64
N PRO A 159 8.45 16.28 7.64
CA PRO A 159 9.38 17.40 7.78
C PRO A 159 8.84 18.44 8.76
N SER A 160 9.74 19.16 9.44
CA SER A 160 9.35 20.28 10.33
C SER A 160 8.64 21.42 9.61
N THR A 161 8.92 21.58 8.32
CA THR A 161 8.23 22.50 7.41
C THR A 161 7.95 21.74 6.14
N PRO A 162 6.68 21.60 5.72
CA PRO A 162 6.32 20.95 4.47
C PRO A 162 7.09 21.55 3.29
N ALA A 163 7.56 20.71 2.39
CA ALA A 163 8.38 21.14 1.26
C ALA A 163 8.12 20.26 0.02
N ASP A 164 8.13 20.91 -1.15
CA ASP A 164 8.07 20.24 -2.43
C ASP A 164 9.23 19.25 -2.59
N LEU A 165 9.05 18.26 -3.45
CA LEU A 165 10.09 17.33 -3.79
C LEU A 165 11.25 18.02 -4.52
N ASN A 166 12.36 18.17 -3.82
CA ASN A 166 13.61 18.68 -4.36
C ASN A 166 14.81 17.99 -3.67
N GLU A 167 16.02 18.28 -4.14
CA GLU A 167 17.23 17.67 -3.60
C GLU A 167 17.38 17.92 -2.08
N THR A 168 17.21 19.17 -1.66
CA THR A 168 17.39 19.57 -0.25
C THR A 168 16.34 18.93 0.66
N SER A 169 15.07 18.89 0.23
CA SER A 169 14.00 18.26 1.02
C SER A 169 14.19 16.74 1.16
N LEU A 170 14.68 16.10 0.10
CA LEU A 170 14.95 14.68 0.10
C LEU A 170 16.17 14.32 0.96
N GLU A 171 17.25 15.11 0.88
CA GLU A 171 18.41 14.97 1.77
C GLU A 171 18.03 15.16 3.25
N ALA A 172 17.23 16.18 3.55
CA ALA A 172 16.72 16.42 4.89
C ALA A 172 15.89 15.23 5.43
N ALA A 173 15.05 14.63 4.58
CA ALA A 173 14.27 13.45 4.93
C ALA A 173 15.19 12.24 5.25
N VAL A 174 16.20 11.99 4.42
CA VAL A 174 17.19 10.91 4.66
C VAL A 174 17.90 11.09 6.00
N ILE A 175 18.31 12.32 6.33
CA ILE A 175 18.97 12.64 7.60
C ILE A 175 18.00 12.45 8.77
N GLN A 176 16.75 12.90 8.64
CA GLN A 176 15.74 12.73 9.68
C GLN A 176 15.41 11.26 9.94
N ILE A 177 15.23 10.45 8.90
CA ILE A 177 14.99 9.00 9.01
C ILE A 177 16.16 8.31 9.74
N ALA A 178 17.40 8.65 9.41
CA ALA A 178 18.57 8.09 10.05
C ALA A 178 18.68 8.44 11.55
N ALA A 179 18.04 9.51 12.00
CA ALA A 179 18.03 9.96 13.40
C ALA A 179 16.86 9.41 14.23
N TRP A 180 15.97 8.60 13.66
CA TRP A 180 14.83 8.05 14.38
C TRP A 180 15.22 7.11 15.52
N THR A 181 14.44 7.15 16.58
CA THR A 181 14.59 6.31 17.76
C THR A 181 13.41 5.36 17.92
N ASP A 182 13.64 4.26 18.61
CA ASP A 182 12.59 3.33 19.01
C ASP A 182 11.79 3.87 20.22
N GLU A 183 10.83 3.05 20.70
CA GLU A 183 9.96 3.35 21.83
C GLU A 183 10.73 3.61 23.15
N ARG A 184 11.98 3.17 23.25
CA ARG A 184 12.87 3.35 24.41
C ARG A 184 13.91 4.45 24.22
N GLY A 185 13.90 5.13 23.06
CA GLY A 185 14.86 6.17 22.72
C GLY A 185 16.18 5.67 22.16
N LEU A 186 16.27 4.39 21.78
CA LEU A 186 17.46 3.84 21.11
C LEU A 186 17.40 4.16 19.62
N LEU A 187 18.54 4.57 19.06
CA LEU A 187 18.67 4.85 17.62
C LEU A 187 18.40 3.59 16.80
N ILE A 188 17.42 3.66 15.88
CA ILE A 188 17.05 2.56 14.99
C ILE A 188 18.02 2.46 13.81
N ALA A 189 18.66 3.57 13.42
CA ALA A 189 19.46 3.72 12.20
C ALA A 189 18.71 3.31 10.93
N ALA A 190 17.43 3.70 10.85
CA ALA A 190 16.55 3.41 9.73
C ALA A 190 17.07 4.05 8.42
N LYS A 191 16.72 3.42 7.30
CA LYS A 191 17.12 3.87 5.97
C LYS A 191 15.90 3.95 5.05
N PRO A 192 15.82 4.97 4.19
CA PRO A 192 14.82 5.00 3.13
C PRO A 192 15.08 3.87 2.12
N ARG A 193 14.03 3.34 1.53
CA ARG A 193 14.09 2.28 0.51
C ARG A 193 13.62 2.75 -0.85
N LYS A 194 12.43 3.32 -0.94
CA LYS A 194 11.78 3.69 -2.19
C LYS A 194 11.04 5.02 -2.07
N LEU A 195 11.10 5.83 -3.10
CA LEU A 195 10.35 7.08 -3.22
C LEU A 195 9.03 6.80 -3.96
N ILE A 196 7.89 7.20 -3.38
CA ILE A 196 6.57 7.10 -3.98
C ILE A 196 6.09 8.49 -4.36
N VAL A 197 5.70 8.67 -5.60
CA VAL A 197 5.30 9.97 -6.14
C VAL A 197 4.04 9.88 -7.01
N PRO A 198 3.24 10.95 -7.09
CA PRO A 198 2.19 11.06 -8.09
C PRO A 198 2.80 11.25 -9.50
N PRO A 199 2.01 11.06 -10.57
CA PRO A 199 2.47 11.24 -11.95
C PRO A 199 3.04 12.64 -12.25
N SER A 200 2.58 13.68 -11.57
CA SER A 200 3.07 15.07 -11.68
C SER A 200 4.54 15.21 -11.32
N LEU A 201 5.02 14.46 -10.32
CA LEU A 201 6.39 14.50 -9.82
C LEU A 201 7.33 13.47 -10.47
N MET A 202 6.84 12.62 -11.39
CA MET A 202 7.63 11.55 -12.01
C MET A 202 8.95 12.07 -12.62
N PHE A 203 8.91 13.15 -13.39
CA PHE A 203 10.12 13.69 -14.03
C PHE A 203 11.07 14.38 -13.04
N VAL A 204 10.54 14.88 -11.92
CA VAL A 204 11.36 15.42 -10.83
C VAL A 204 12.09 14.27 -10.15
N ALA A 205 11.40 13.20 -9.82
CA ALA A 205 11.99 12.00 -9.21
C ALA A 205 13.07 11.38 -10.09
N THR A 206 12.83 11.26 -11.42
CA THR A 206 13.85 10.79 -12.38
C THR A 206 15.11 11.65 -12.33
N ARG A 207 14.95 12.98 -12.35
CA ARG A 207 16.11 13.90 -12.30
C ARG A 207 16.89 13.80 -10.99
N LEU A 208 16.19 13.58 -9.85
CA LEU A 208 16.82 13.49 -8.55
C LEU A 208 17.55 12.16 -8.33
N LEU A 209 16.99 11.04 -8.81
CA LEU A 209 17.51 9.72 -8.47
C LEU A 209 18.33 9.05 -9.59
N GLU A 210 18.15 9.45 -10.86
CA GLU A 210 18.78 8.74 -11.96
C GLU A 210 19.95 9.51 -12.61
N THR A 211 20.06 10.84 -12.41
CA THR A 211 21.16 11.62 -12.98
C THR A 211 22.45 11.45 -12.17
N GLU A 212 23.59 11.38 -12.85
CA GLU A 212 24.91 11.29 -12.20
C GLU A 212 25.41 12.63 -11.69
N LEU A 213 25.06 13.68 -12.40
CA LEU A 213 25.44 15.05 -12.07
C LEU A 213 24.22 15.83 -11.59
N ARG A 214 24.47 16.81 -10.74
CA ARG A 214 23.44 17.71 -10.24
C ARG A 214 22.85 18.55 -11.36
N VAL A 215 21.54 18.61 -11.44
CA VAL A 215 20.83 19.35 -12.49
C VAL A 215 20.93 20.85 -12.22
N ALA A 216 21.18 21.65 -13.27
CA ALA A 216 21.24 23.12 -13.24
C ALA A 216 22.42 23.73 -12.47
N THR A 217 23.53 23.01 -12.28
CA THR A 217 24.79 23.56 -11.77
C THR A 217 25.78 23.72 -12.91
N ALA A 218 26.59 24.79 -12.88
CA ALA A 218 27.63 25.05 -13.90
C ALA A 218 28.91 24.25 -13.64
N ASP A 219 29.10 23.71 -12.45
CA ASP A 219 30.37 23.19 -11.93
C ASP A 219 30.51 21.66 -11.94
N ASN A 220 29.64 20.93 -12.66
CA ASN A 220 29.65 19.46 -12.73
C ASN A 220 29.59 18.79 -11.33
N ASP A 221 28.78 19.33 -10.42
CA ASP A 221 28.61 18.77 -9.09
C ASP A 221 28.02 17.35 -9.16
N ILE A 222 28.47 16.49 -8.27
CA ILE A 222 27.97 15.12 -8.15
C ILE A 222 26.58 15.14 -7.51
N ASN A 223 25.66 14.35 -8.06
CA ASN A 223 24.40 14.06 -7.40
C ASN A 223 24.65 13.12 -6.19
N ALA A 224 24.61 13.67 -4.98
CA ALA A 224 24.89 12.95 -3.75
C ALA A 224 23.87 11.83 -3.46
N LEU A 225 22.60 12.02 -3.76
CA LEU A 225 21.53 11.04 -3.54
C LEU A 225 21.77 9.76 -4.33
N LYS A 226 22.12 9.87 -5.60
CA LYS A 226 22.46 8.73 -6.46
C LYS A 226 23.79 8.12 -6.07
N SER A 227 24.82 8.95 -5.86
CA SER A 227 26.18 8.49 -5.57
C SER A 227 26.25 7.67 -4.27
N ASN A 228 25.51 8.06 -3.24
CA ASN A 228 25.43 7.36 -1.97
C ASN A 228 24.48 6.16 -1.99
N GLY A 229 23.64 6.03 -3.05
CA GLY A 229 22.59 5.03 -3.07
C GLY A 229 21.58 5.19 -1.92
N SER A 230 21.25 6.44 -1.58
CA SER A 230 20.41 6.78 -0.42
C SER A 230 19.01 6.17 -0.51
N ILE A 231 18.50 5.94 -1.74
CA ILE A 231 17.20 5.32 -2.02
C ILE A 231 17.44 4.13 -2.97
N PRO A 232 17.75 2.95 -2.43
CA PRO A 232 18.26 1.82 -3.22
C PRO A 232 17.23 1.21 -4.17
N GLU A 233 15.93 1.31 -3.88
CA GLU A 233 14.85 0.79 -4.72
C GLU A 233 14.33 1.83 -5.74
N GLY A 234 14.96 3.00 -5.81
CA GLY A 234 14.57 4.06 -6.74
C GLY A 234 13.22 4.68 -6.39
N TYR A 235 12.38 4.92 -7.41
CA TYR A 235 11.06 5.50 -7.22
C TYR A 235 9.97 4.68 -7.91
N ALA A 236 8.75 4.79 -7.39
CA ALA A 236 7.54 4.25 -7.99
C ALA A 236 6.51 5.38 -8.18
N VAL A 237 5.81 5.34 -9.31
CA VAL A 237 4.71 6.28 -9.60
C VAL A 237 3.40 5.63 -9.23
N ASN A 238 2.61 6.27 -8.38
CA ASN A 238 1.27 5.82 -8.04
C ASN A 238 0.24 6.77 -8.65
N HIS A 239 -0.54 6.23 -9.60
CA HIS A 239 -1.55 6.99 -10.36
C HIS A 239 -2.82 7.30 -9.56
N PHE A 240 -2.98 6.72 -8.38
CA PHE A 240 -4.17 6.87 -7.53
C PHE A 240 -3.96 7.85 -6.38
N LEU A 241 -2.79 8.50 -6.32
CA LEU A 241 -2.56 9.62 -5.41
C LEU A 241 -3.34 10.83 -5.92
N THR A 242 -4.08 11.47 -5.00
CA THR A 242 -4.94 12.62 -5.31
C THR A 242 -4.22 13.94 -5.21
N ASP A 243 -3.25 14.04 -4.30
CA ASP A 243 -2.38 15.20 -4.19
C ASP A 243 -1.27 15.15 -5.24
N THR A 244 -1.07 16.28 -5.92
CA THR A 244 -0.09 16.41 -7.01
C THR A 244 1.31 16.73 -6.52
N ASP A 245 1.45 17.20 -5.30
CA ASP A 245 2.69 17.72 -4.73
C ASP A 245 3.21 16.87 -3.55
N ALA A 246 2.37 16.01 -2.99
CA ALA A 246 2.77 15.09 -1.94
C ALA A 246 3.76 14.03 -2.45
N TRP A 247 4.74 13.71 -1.61
CA TRP A 247 5.70 12.64 -1.88
C TRP A 247 5.98 11.84 -0.61
N PHE A 248 6.31 10.56 -0.78
CA PHE A 248 6.46 9.63 0.31
C PHE A 248 7.71 8.78 0.16
N LEU A 249 8.33 8.40 1.27
CA LEU A 249 9.43 7.43 1.31
C LEU A 249 9.01 6.21 2.12
N THR A 250 9.23 5.03 1.59
CA THR A 250 9.20 3.80 2.38
C THR A 250 10.55 3.62 3.07
N THR A 251 10.55 3.00 4.23
CA THR A 251 11.77 2.75 5.02
C THR A 251 12.01 1.25 5.20
N ASP A 252 13.13 0.87 5.78
CA ASP A 252 13.47 -0.51 6.13
C ASP A 252 12.95 -0.93 7.52
N VAL A 253 12.18 -0.06 8.18
CA VAL A 253 11.53 -0.39 9.46
C VAL A 253 10.45 -1.44 9.21
N PRO A 254 10.47 -2.57 9.93
CA PRO A 254 9.48 -3.63 9.74
C PRO A 254 8.08 -3.20 10.18
N ASN A 255 7.07 -3.89 9.68
CA ASN A 255 5.66 -3.66 10.01
C ASN A 255 5.14 -2.26 9.64
N GLY A 256 5.62 -1.69 8.55
CA GLY A 256 5.11 -0.43 7.99
C GLY A 256 3.70 -0.62 7.39
N LEU A 257 3.57 -0.40 6.09
CA LEU A 257 2.30 -0.59 5.37
C LEU A 257 2.04 -2.06 5.06
N LYS A 258 0.85 -2.56 5.43
CA LYS A 258 0.44 -3.94 5.25
C LYS A 258 -0.84 -4.09 4.44
N HIS A 259 -0.84 -5.13 3.62
CA HIS A 259 -1.99 -5.59 2.85
C HIS A 259 -2.32 -7.03 3.24
N PHE A 260 -3.43 -7.23 3.94
CA PHE A 260 -3.90 -8.57 4.29
C PHE A 260 -4.93 -9.07 3.29
N VAL A 261 -4.64 -10.22 2.68
CA VAL A 261 -5.54 -10.91 1.77
C VAL A 261 -6.29 -12.01 2.53
N ARG A 262 -7.61 -11.81 2.77
CA ARG A 262 -8.46 -12.82 3.41
C ARG A 262 -9.02 -13.82 2.41
N THR A 263 -9.46 -13.33 1.26
CA THR A 263 -9.94 -14.16 0.16
C THR A 263 -9.39 -13.57 -1.14
N PRO A 264 -8.56 -14.33 -1.86
CA PRO A 264 -8.06 -13.88 -3.16
C PRO A 264 -9.22 -13.71 -4.13
N MET A 265 -8.96 -13.03 -5.25
CA MET A 265 -9.94 -12.82 -6.30
C MET A 265 -10.55 -14.14 -6.73
N ALA A 266 -11.85 -14.26 -6.59
CA ALA A 266 -12.65 -15.41 -7.00
C ALA A 266 -13.79 -14.96 -7.90
N THR A 267 -14.02 -15.70 -8.96
CA THR A 267 -15.14 -15.50 -9.89
C THR A 267 -16.16 -16.61 -9.72
N GLY A 268 -17.41 -16.31 -10.01
CA GLY A 268 -18.50 -17.29 -9.96
C GLY A 268 -19.61 -16.95 -10.95
N MET A 269 -20.23 -17.96 -11.50
CA MET A 269 -21.36 -17.82 -12.40
C MET A 269 -22.49 -18.74 -11.95
N ASP A 270 -23.71 -18.23 -11.99
CA ASP A 270 -24.91 -18.97 -11.64
C ASP A 270 -26.09 -18.51 -12.50
N GLY A 271 -27.04 -19.39 -12.73
CA GLY A 271 -28.29 -19.09 -13.46
C GLY A 271 -29.42 -18.85 -12.48
N ASP A 272 -30.22 -17.83 -12.75
CA ASP A 272 -31.45 -17.55 -12.04
C ASP A 272 -32.59 -18.39 -12.67
N PHE A 273 -33.24 -19.24 -11.86
CA PHE A 273 -34.29 -20.12 -12.34
C PHE A 273 -35.55 -19.35 -12.76
N ASP A 274 -35.90 -18.29 -11.99
CA ASP A 274 -37.15 -17.57 -12.19
C ASP A 274 -37.11 -16.63 -13.42
N THR A 275 -35.94 -15.99 -13.64
CA THR A 275 -35.78 -15.02 -14.73
C THR A 275 -35.04 -15.56 -15.94
N GLY A 276 -34.47 -16.78 -15.84
CA GLY A 276 -33.65 -17.34 -16.89
C GLY A 276 -32.29 -16.69 -17.10
N ASN A 277 -31.98 -15.63 -16.39
CA ASN A 277 -30.74 -14.85 -16.54
C ASN A 277 -29.51 -15.59 -16.03
N VAL A 278 -28.37 -15.35 -16.67
CA VAL A 278 -27.07 -15.82 -16.20
C VAL A 278 -26.35 -14.66 -15.50
N ARG A 279 -25.89 -14.91 -14.26
CA ARG A 279 -25.17 -13.94 -13.44
C ARG A 279 -23.71 -14.33 -13.32
N TYR A 280 -22.80 -13.40 -13.58
CA TYR A 280 -21.38 -13.55 -13.37
C TYR A 280 -20.89 -12.51 -12.36
N LYS A 281 -20.11 -12.95 -11.37
CA LYS A 281 -19.59 -12.10 -10.31
C LYS A 281 -18.10 -12.33 -10.08
N ALA A 282 -17.42 -11.28 -9.65
CA ALA A 282 -16.09 -11.33 -9.07
C ALA A 282 -16.16 -10.87 -7.62
N ARG A 283 -15.37 -11.47 -6.75
CA ARG A 283 -15.33 -11.15 -5.32
C ARG A 283 -13.91 -11.34 -4.81
N GLU A 284 -13.46 -10.41 -3.97
CA GLU A 284 -12.25 -10.52 -3.15
C GLU A 284 -12.50 -9.95 -1.76
N ARG A 285 -11.65 -10.32 -0.80
CA ARG A 285 -11.73 -9.79 0.56
C ARG A 285 -10.33 -9.51 1.08
N TYR A 286 -10.09 -8.26 1.50
CA TYR A 286 -8.78 -7.77 1.93
C TYR A 286 -8.91 -6.56 2.84
N SER A 287 -7.79 -6.13 3.41
CA SER A 287 -7.63 -4.85 4.10
C SER A 287 -6.29 -4.23 3.81
N PHE A 288 -6.22 -2.91 3.82
CA PHE A 288 -5.01 -2.10 3.79
C PHE A 288 -4.89 -1.31 5.08
N GLY A 289 -3.67 -1.05 5.52
CA GLY A 289 -3.40 -0.25 6.69
C GLY A 289 -1.91 -0.21 7.02
N TRP A 290 -1.59 0.22 8.22
CA TRP A 290 -0.23 0.33 8.71
C TRP A 290 -0.16 -0.05 10.20
N SER A 291 0.99 -0.58 10.63
CA SER A 291 1.22 -0.97 12.01
C SER A 291 2.30 -0.09 12.66
N ASP A 292 3.39 0.21 11.96
CA ASP A 292 4.42 1.12 12.45
C ASP A 292 4.50 2.38 11.58
N PRO A 293 4.27 3.59 12.13
CA PRO A 293 4.33 4.85 11.38
C PRO A 293 5.74 5.13 10.83
N LEU A 294 6.80 4.61 11.47
CA LEU A 294 8.17 4.77 11.01
C LEU A 294 8.49 3.95 9.75
N GLY A 295 7.60 3.06 9.32
CA GLY A 295 7.67 2.40 8.03
C GLY A 295 7.54 3.34 6.83
N MET A 296 7.05 4.56 7.07
CA MET A 296 6.84 5.59 6.03
C MET A 296 7.28 6.97 6.54
N TYR A 297 7.71 7.79 5.57
CA TYR A 297 7.90 9.22 5.74
C TYR A 297 7.12 9.94 4.66
N GLY A 298 6.47 11.07 4.97
CA GLY A 298 5.67 11.82 4.01
C GLY A 298 5.85 13.32 4.13
N SER A 299 5.71 14.02 3.01
CA SER A 299 5.62 15.47 2.94
C SER A 299 4.45 15.86 2.06
N GLU A 300 3.58 16.70 2.56
CA GLU A 300 2.45 17.29 1.85
C GLU A 300 2.58 18.79 1.98
N VAL A 301 2.61 19.51 0.87
CA VAL A 301 2.53 20.98 0.85
C VAL A 301 1.06 21.33 0.73
N ALA A 302 0.52 22.04 1.72
CA ALA A 302 -0.87 22.48 1.65
C ALA A 302 -1.05 23.39 0.42
N ALA A 303 -1.99 23.02 -0.45
CA ALA A 303 -2.32 23.72 -1.67
C ALA A 303 -2.91 25.12 -1.40
#